data_81b250b011125ac7eb293be904646695
#
_entry.id   81b250b011125ac7eb293be904646695
#
_cell.length_a   1.000
_cell.length_b   1.000
_cell.length_c   1.000
_cell.angle_alpha   90.00
_cell.angle_beta   90.00
_cell.angle_gamma   90.00
#
_symmetry.space_group_name_H-M   'P 1'
#
loop_
_entity.id
_entity.type
_entity.pdbx_description
1 polymer ?
#
loop_
_entity_poly.entity_id
_entity_poly.type
_entity_poly.pdbx_seq_one_letter_code
_entity_poly.pdbx_strand_id
1 'polypeptide(L)'
;MLESIVDFIHYPFLTRALITTVFLAMTCGLLSPIVIAKRYAFVGSAVSHSTLLGLAIGIYFGGSESSMTLFLWTLIITLILSMFLAKSTWRQALPSDTLIGLFFTATMGLGTLVHALSTRSSGDLLSYLFGNVLLLTNTDVAISIIVSLLIIPLILIPWKSWLMSTYDEDFAIISGVPAKALHYIFTIALTALIVSAINQVFSLYALPEA
;
A
#
# COMPACT_ATOMS: atom_id res chain seq x y z
N MET A 1 29.24 2.18 -21.47
CA MET A 1 28.21 2.99 -20.76
C MET A 1 26.99 3.32 -21.63
N LEU A 2 27.14 3.81 -22.87
CA LEU A 2 26.01 3.99 -23.81
C LEU A 2 25.39 2.68 -24.25
N GLU A 3 26.18 1.65 -24.54
CA GLU A 3 25.69 0.30 -24.86
C GLU A 3 24.88 -0.30 -23.72
N SER A 4 25.32 -0.13 -22.47
CA SER A 4 24.57 -0.61 -21.30
C SER A 4 23.21 0.08 -21.12
N ILE A 5 23.06 1.34 -21.53
CA ILE A 5 21.79 2.07 -21.50
C ILE A 5 20.86 1.59 -22.64
N VAL A 6 21.44 1.31 -23.81
CA VAL A 6 20.69 0.77 -24.95
C VAL A 6 20.20 -0.64 -24.63
N ASP A 7 21.03 -1.48 -24.02
CA ASP A 7 20.64 -2.81 -23.56
C ASP A 7 19.54 -2.75 -22.51
N PHE A 8 19.59 -1.77 -21.59
CA PHE A 8 18.55 -1.56 -20.58
C PHE A 8 17.17 -1.30 -21.19
N ILE A 9 17.10 -0.53 -22.28
CA ILE A 9 15.85 -0.23 -23.00
C ILE A 9 15.36 -1.45 -23.80
N HIS A 10 16.24 -2.34 -24.22
CA HIS A 10 15.87 -3.55 -24.97
C HIS A 10 15.20 -4.63 -24.13
N TYR A 11 15.33 -4.58 -22.78
CA TYR A 11 14.66 -5.51 -21.89
C TYR A 11 13.33 -4.93 -21.38
N PRO A 12 12.15 -5.39 -21.87
CA PRO A 12 10.85 -4.82 -21.51
C PRO A 12 10.56 -4.84 -20.02
N PHE A 13 11.07 -5.83 -19.27
CA PHE A 13 10.87 -5.90 -17.82
C PHE A 13 11.61 -4.79 -17.06
N LEU A 14 12.82 -4.42 -17.51
CA LEU A 14 13.58 -3.32 -16.90
C LEU A 14 12.92 -1.96 -17.13
N THR A 15 12.39 -1.74 -18.33
CA THR A 15 11.66 -0.51 -18.65
C THR A 15 10.40 -0.41 -17.81
N ARG A 16 9.64 -1.49 -17.66
CA ARG A 16 8.45 -1.54 -16.78
C ARG A 16 8.81 -1.25 -15.33
N ALA A 17 9.84 -1.91 -14.80
CA ALA A 17 10.32 -1.70 -13.43
C ALA A 17 10.76 -0.24 -13.20
N LEU A 18 11.46 0.37 -14.16
CA LEU A 18 11.90 1.75 -14.07
C LEU A 18 10.71 2.72 -14.01
N ILE A 19 9.77 2.60 -14.96
CA ILE A 19 8.58 3.45 -15.01
C ILE A 19 7.82 3.38 -13.69
N THR A 20 7.52 2.18 -13.24
CA THR A 20 6.79 1.93 -12.01
C THR A 20 7.49 2.51 -10.78
N THR A 21 8.81 2.27 -10.66
CA THR A 21 9.60 2.78 -9.55
C THR A 21 9.62 4.31 -9.53
N VAL A 22 9.73 4.98 -10.68
CA VAL A 22 9.70 6.44 -10.76
C VAL A 22 8.36 6.99 -10.27
N PHE A 23 7.23 6.46 -10.73
CA PHE A 23 5.90 6.91 -10.28
C PHE A 23 5.68 6.66 -8.79
N LEU A 24 6.06 5.50 -8.28
CA LEU A 24 5.97 5.19 -6.85
C LEU A 24 6.89 6.09 -6.03
N ALA A 25 8.13 6.30 -6.45
CA ALA A 25 9.09 7.15 -5.75
C ALA A 25 8.60 8.60 -5.67
N MET A 26 8.02 9.16 -6.76
CA MET A 26 7.42 10.49 -6.75
C MET A 26 6.26 10.58 -5.76
N THR A 27 5.38 9.59 -5.75
CA THR A 27 4.22 9.58 -4.85
C THR A 27 4.63 9.38 -3.39
N CYS A 28 5.57 8.48 -3.11
CA CYS A 28 6.15 8.30 -1.78
C CYS A 28 6.86 9.56 -1.29
N GLY A 29 7.61 10.24 -2.16
CA GLY A 29 8.29 11.50 -1.84
C GLY A 29 7.32 12.61 -1.42
N LEU A 30 6.16 12.71 -2.09
CA LEU A 30 5.11 13.68 -1.73
C LEU A 30 4.40 13.34 -0.40
N LEU A 31 4.22 12.07 -0.09
CA LEU A 31 3.60 11.64 1.17
C LEU A 31 4.57 11.70 2.36
N SER A 32 5.87 11.55 2.12
CA SER A 32 6.90 11.45 3.16
C SER A 32 6.88 12.58 4.19
N PRO A 33 6.79 13.88 3.83
CA PRO A 33 6.75 14.96 4.81
C PRO A 33 5.57 14.85 5.79
N ILE A 34 4.40 14.41 5.28
CA ILE A 34 3.20 14.24 6.10
C ILE A 34 3.37 13.05 7.05
N VAL A 35 3.94 11.93 6.58
CA VAL A 35 4.24 10.74 7.39
C VAL A 35 5.16 11.10 8.55
N ILE A 36 6.25 11.84 8.28
CA ILE A 36 7.23 12.23 9.28
C ILE A 36 6.61 13.19 10.30
N ALA A 37 5.91 14.22 9.85
CA ALA A 37 5.34 15.24 10.72
C ALA A 37 4.21 14.67 11.61
N LYS A 38 3.44 13.69 11.13
CA LYS A 38 2.44 12.97 11.92
C LYS A 38 3.02 11.87 12.83
N ARG A 39 4.34 11.64 12.82
CA ARG A 39 5.03 10.55 13.55
C ARG A 39 4.50 9.16 13.17
N TYR A 40 4.15 8.97 11.91
CA TYR A 40 3.63 7.70 11.38
C TYR A 40 4.73 6.85 10.74
N ALA A 41 5.92 6.83 11.33
CA ALA A 41 7.08 6.12 10.77
C ALA A 41 6.79 4.63 10.46
N PHE A 42 6.04 3.96 11.33
CA PHE A 42 5.74 2.54 11.20
C PHE A 42 4.44 2.23 10.42
N VAL A 43 3.68 3.25 10.03
CA VAL A 43 2.38 3.03 9.35
C VAL A 43 2.54 2.31 8.03
N GLY A 44 3.58 2.64 7.27
CA GLY A 44 3.90 1.97 6.01
C GLY A 44 4.12 0.47 6.21
N SER A 45 4.92 0.10 7.19
CA SER A 45 5.18 -1.30 7.54
C SER A 45 3.91 -2.01 8.04
N ALA A 46 3.13 -1.36 8.91
CA ALA A 46 1.91 -1.93 9.45
C ALA A 46 0.86 -2.21 8.36
N VAL A 47 0.69 -1.29 7.41
CA VAL A 47 -0.19 -1.48 6.25
C VAL A 47 0.35 -2.57 5.33
N SER A 48 1.67 -2.60 5.04
CA SER A 48 2.28 -3.65 4.22
C SER A 48 2.02 -5.04 4.78
N HIS A 49 2.19 -5.22 6.09
CA HIS A 49 1.92 -6.52 6.71
C HIS A 49 0.42 -6.82 6.84
N SER A 50 -0.46 -5.82 6.91
CA SER A 50 -1.90 -6.04 6.87
C SER A 50 -2.38 -6.56 5.50
N THR A 51 -1.62 -6.35 4.42
CA THR A 51 -1.91 -6.97 3.11
C THR A 51 -1.80 -8.48 3.14
N LEU A 52 -0.94 -9.05 4.00
CA LEU A 52 -0.87 -10.50 4.20
C LEU A 52 -2.19 -11.07 4.73
N LEU A 53 -2.79 -10.40 5.71
CA LEU A 53 -4.10 -10.80 6.21
C LEU A 53 -5.15 -10.67 5.10
N GLY A 54 -5.10 -9.56 4.34
CA GLY A 54 -5.99 -9.35 3.20
C GLY A 54 -5.88 -10.46 2.16
N LEU A 55 -4.65 -10.84 1.83
CA LEU A 55 -4.37 -11.94 0.91
C LEU A 55 -4.83 -13.29 1.46
N ALA A 56 -4.45 -13.62 2.71
CA ALA A 56 -4.83 -14.89 3.34
C ALA A 56 -6.35 -15.07 3.35
N ILE A 57 -7.11 -14.02 3.64
CA ILE A 57 -8.56 -14.02 3.57
C ILE A 57 -9.04 -14.15 2.12
N GLY A 58 -8.40 -13.46 1.17
CA GLY A 58 -8.72 -13.56 -0.26
C GLY A 58 -8.57 -15.00 -0.79
N ILE A 59 -7.49 -15.69 -0.42
CA ILE A 59 -7.26 -17.11 -0.77
C ILE A 59 -8.30 -18.01 -0.11
N TYR A 60 -8.62 -17.76 1.16
CA TYR A 60 -9.57 -18.56 1.92
C TYR A 60 -10.99 -18.51 1.32
N PHE A 61 -11.49 -17.34 0.96
CA PHE A 61 -12.84 -17.13 0.46
C PHE A 61 -12.96 -17.15 -1.07
N GLY A 62 -11.98 -16.59 -1.78
CA GLY A 62 -12.07 -16.33 -3.22
C GLY A 62 -11.47 -17.43 -4.11
N GLY A 63 -10.64 -18.30 -3.55
CA GLY A 63 -9.87 -19.26 -4.36
C GLY A 63 -8.83 -18.56 -5.27
N SER A 64 -7.97 -19.35 -5.89
CA SER A 64 -6.84 -18.87 -6.71
C SER A 64 -7.19 -18.63 -8.18
N GLU A 65 -8.45 -18.35 -8.51
CA GLU A 65 -8.92 -18.39 -9.91
C GLU A 65 -8.43 -17.24 -10.79
N SER A 66 -8.12 -16.07 -10.25
CA SER A 66 -7.48 -15.00 -11.04
C SER A 66 -6.68 -14.03 -10.16
N SER A 67 -5.55 -13.57 -10.69
CA SER A 67 -4.70 -12.55 -10.05
C SER A 67 -5.47 -11.26 -9.72
N MET A 68 -6.37 -10.84 -10.61
CA MET A 68 -7.17 -9.63 -10.42
C MET A 68 -8.18 -9.79 -9.27
N THR A 69 -8.77 -10.95 -9.09
CA THR A 69 -9.69 -11.23 -7.99
C THR A 69 -8.97 -11.20 -6.64
N LEU A 70 -7.79 -11.80 -6.56
CA LEU A 70 -6.96 -11.77 -5.35
C LEU A 70 -6.51 -10.35 -5.02
N PHE A 71 -6.11 -9.56 -6.03
CA PHE A 71 -5.77 -8.15 -5.84
C PHE A 71 -6.94 -7.35 -5.27
N LEU A 72 -8.15 -7.51 -5.81
CA LEU A 72 -9.33 -6.81 -5.33
C LEU A 72 -9.68 -7.21 -3.88
N TRP A 73 -9.64 -8.50 -3.53
CA TRP A 73 -9.85 -8.96 -2.16
C TRP A 73 -8.81 -8.37 -1.21
N THR A 74 -7.52 -8.44 -1.58
CA THR A 74 -6.43 -7.87 -0.77
C THR A 74 -6.62 -6.36 -0.59
N LEU A 75 -6.96 -5.63 -1.64
CA LEU A 75 -7.19 -4.19 -1.59
C LEU A 75 -8.36 -3.84 -0.66
N ILE A 76 -9.50 -4.49 -0.83
CA ILE A 76 -10.71 -4.21 -0.03
C ILE A 76 -10.45 -4.50 1.45
N ILE A 77 -9.89 -5.66 1.77
CA ILE A 77 -9.65 -6.05 3.17
C ILE A 77 -8.61 -5.14 3.81
N THR A 78 -7.51 -4.83 3.10
CA THR A 78 -6.48 -3.92 3.61
C THR A 78 -7.02 -2.51 3.78
N LEU A 79 -7.91 -2.03 2.92
CA LEU A 79 -8.59 -0.75 3.09
C LEU A 79 -9.48 -0.74 4.34
N ILE A 80 -10.25 -1.80 4.58
CA ILE A 80 -11.08 -1.92 5.80
C ILE A 80 -10.20 -1.89 7.05
N LEU A 81 -9.10 -2.65 7.05
CA LEU A 81 -8.16 -2.69 8.16
C LEU A 81 -7.48 -1.34 8.39
N SER A 82 -7.06 -0.66 7.32
CA SER A 82 -6.44 0.66 7.42
C SER A 82 -7.42 1.75 7.87
N MET A 83 -8.70 1.65 7.51
CA MET A 83 -9.75 2.53 8.03
C MET A 83 -9.98 2.31 9.53
N PHE A 84 -9.89 1.06 10.00
CA PHE A 84 -9.91 0.75 11.43
C PHE A 84 -8.69 1.36 12.13
N LEU A 85 -7.49 1.25 11.54
CA LEU A 85 -6.28 1.89 12.06
C LEU A 85 -6.44 3.42 12.10
N ALA A 86 -6.94 4.05 11.02
CA ALA A 86 -7.19 5.48 10.97
C ALA A 86 -8.15 5.95 12.07
N LYS A 87 -9.23 5.19 12.32
CA LYS A 87 -10.15 5.48 13.41
C LYS A 87 -9.47 5.35 14.77
N SER A 88 -8.61 4.34 14.95
CA SER A 88 -7.90 4.08 16.21
C SER A 88 -6.80 5.11 16.49
N THR A 89 -6.21 5.71 15.46
CA THR A 89 -5.17 6.74 15.60
C THR A 89 -5.71 8.17 15.65
N TRP A 90 -6.99 8.35 15.37
CA TRP A 90 -7.63 9.66 15.43
C TRP A 90 -7.89 10.09 16.88
N ARG A 91 -7.24 11.16 17.35
CA ARG A 91 -7.44 11.78 18.67
C ARG A 91 -7.47 10.79 19.85
N GLN A 92 -6.57 9.82 19.85
CA GLN A 92 -6.48 8.85 20.94
C GLN A 92 -5.52 9.31 22.04
N ALA A 93 -5.76 8.82 23.26
CA ALA A 93 -4.89 9.07 24.41
C ALA A 93 -3.54 8.34 24.30
N LEU A 94 -3.46 7.27 23.49
CA LEU A 94 -2.24 6.50 23.28
C LEU A 94 -1.41 7.08 22.14
N PRO A 95 -0.07 7.02 22.23
CA PRO A 95 0.80 7.40 21.11
C PRO A 95 0.47 6.60 19.84
N SER A 96 0.45 7.30 18.69
CA SER A 96 0.14 6.67 17.41
C SER A 96 1.04 5.48 17.10
N ASP A 97 2.33 5.56 17.42
CA ASP A 97 3.29 4.47 17.21
C ASP A 97 2.93 3.19 17.96
N THR A 98 2.40 3.32 19.19
CA THR A 98 1.95 2.16 19.99
C THR A 98 0.74 1.48 19.34
N LEU A 99 -0.24 2.26 18.87
CA LEU A 99 -1.43 1.73 18.19
C LEU A 99 -1.06 1.07 16.87
N ILE A 100 -0.14 1.68 16.12
CA ILE A 100 0.37 1.14 14.85
C ILE A 100 1.14 -0.17 15.09
N GLY A 101 1.98 -0.23 16.14
CA GLY A 101 2.71 -1.45 16.51
C GLY A 101 1.78 -2.59 16.93
N LEU A 102 0.74 -2.30 17.71
CA LEU A 102 -0.28 -3.29 18.08
C LEU A 102 -1.05 -3.80 16.85
N PHE A 103 -1.45 -2.89 15.98
CA PHE A 103 -2.13 -3.23 14.72
C PHE A 103 -1.25 -4.12 13.83
N PHE A 104 0.03 -3.78 13.68
CA PHE A 104 1.03 -4.55 12.94
C PHE A 104 1.10 -5.99 13.45
N THR A 105 1.30 -6.17 14.76
CA THR A 105 1.45 -7.48 15.37
C THR A 105 0.16 -8.31 15.24
N ALA A 106 -0.99 -7.68 15.48
CA ALA A 106 -2.29 -8.35 15.38
C ALA A 106 -2.59 -8.81 13.95
N THR A 107 -2.38 -7.94 12.95
CA THR A 107 -2.66 -8.28 11.53
C THR A 107 -1.70 -9.33 11.00
N MET A 108 -0.43 -9.30 11.40
CA MET A 108 0.54 -10.32 11.02
C MET A 108 0.21 -11.68 11.65
N GLY A 109 -0.12 -11.70 12.95
CA GLY A 109 -0.50 -12.93 13.64
C GLY A 109 -1.79 -13.55 13.09
N LEU A 110 -2.80 -12.72 12.83
CA LEU A 110 -4.04 -13.19 12.19
C LEU A 110 -3.83 -13.65 10.75
N GLY A 111 -2.97 -12.95 9.98
CA GLY A 111 -2.65 -13.34 8.62
C GLY A 111 -2.01 -14.72 8.53
N THR A 112 -1.02 -14.98 9.38
CA THR A 112 -0.37 -16.31 9.47
C THR A 112 -1.33 -17.39 9.96
N LEU A 113 -2.21 -17.09 10.91
CA LEU A 113 -3.23 -18.03 11.39
C LEU A 113 -4.22 -18.40 10.29
N VAL A 114 -4.78 -17.42 9.58
CA VAL A 114 -5.74 -17.66 8.49
C VAL A 114 -5.07 -18.46 7.36
N HIS A 115 -3.81 -18.14 7.03
CA HIS A 115 -3.07 -18.90 6.05
C HIS A 115 -2.85 -20.35 6.46
N ALA A 116 -2.49 -20.61 7.73
CA ALA A 116 -2.31 -21.96 8.25
C ALA A 116 -3.61 -22.79 8.25
N LEU A 117 -4.77 -22.13 8.38
CA LEU A 117 -6.08 -22.77 8.31
C LEU A 117 -6.54 -23.01 6.86
N SER A 118 -5.92 -22.36 5.88
CA SER A 118 -6.26 -22.54 4.48
C SER A 118 -5.63 -23.82 3.93
N THR A 119 -6.46 -24.79 3.57
CA THR A 119 -6.04 -26.07 2.94
C THR A 119 -5.58 -25.88 1.49
N ARG A 120 -5.78 -24.68 0.91
CA ARG A 120 -5.46 -24.34 -0.48
C ARG A 120 -4.13 -23.60 -0.64
N SER A 121 -3.45 -23.29 0.46
CA SER A 121 -2.18 -22.57 0.39
C SER A 121 -1.02 -23.51 0.09
N SER A 122 -0.71 -23.70 -1.17
CA SER A 122 0.48 -24.43 -1.63
C SER A 122 1.72 -23.52 -1.78
N GLY A 123 1.61 -22.23 -1.47
CA GLY A 123 2.69 -21.25 -1.59
C GLY A 123 3.27 -20.80 -0.25
N ASP A 124 4.57 -20.54 -0.22
CA ASP A 124 5.23 -19.94 0.93
C ASP A 124 4.81 -18.49 1.09
N LEU A 125 4.25 -18.10 2.26
CA LEU A 125 3.90 -16.71 2.60
C LEU A 125 5.05 -15.73 2.38
N LEU A 126 6.29 -16.17 2.55
CA LEU A 126 7.47 -15.34 2.33
C LEU A 126 7.61 -14.95 0.85
N SER A 127 7.25 -15.84 -0.08
CA SER A 127 7.25 -15.55 -1.51
C SER A 127 6.29 -14.41 -1.85
N TYR A 128 5.19 -14.30 -1.12
CA TYR A 128 4.21 -13.22 -1.29
C TYR A 128 4.70 -11.87 -0.73
N LEU A 129 5.55 -11.87 0.29
CA LEU A 129 6.11 -10.64 0.87
C LEU A 129 7.25 -10.06 0.05
N PHE A 130 8.10 -10.91 -0.50
CA PHE A 130 9.33 -10.50 -1.18
C PHE A 130 9.18 -10.40 -2.69
N GLY A 131 8.20 -11.08 -3.31
CA GLY A 131 7.88 -11.07 -4.73
C GLY A 131 9.05 -11.15 -5.69
N ASN A 132 8.78 -10.87 -6.95
CA ASN A 132 9.81 -10.83 -7.97
C ASN A 132 9.56 -9.68 -8.96
N VAL A 133 10.34 -8.61 -8.84
CA VAL A 133 10.27 -7.42 -9.70
C VAL A 133 10.45 -7.76 -11.20
N LEU A 134 11.04 -8.93 -11.50
CA LEU A 134 11.28 -9.35 -12.89
C LEU A 134 10.01 -9.75 -13.64
N LEU A 135 8.90 -9.98 -12.94
CA LEU A 135 7.64 -10.49 -13.50
C LEU A 135 6.55 -9.42 -13.68
N LEU A 136 6.92 -8.15 -13.63
CA LEU A 136 5.99 -7.03 -13.83
C LEU A 136 5.26 -7.12 -15.18
N THR A 137 3.93 -7.17 -15.10
CA THR A 137 3.04 -7.13 -16.26
C THR A 137 2.73 -5.69 -16.67
N ASN A 138 2.21 -5.51 -17.90
CA ASN A 138 1.74 -4.20 -18.35
C ASN A 138 0.57 -3.68 -17.49
N THR A 139 -0.24 -4.59 -16.94
CA THR A 139 -1.37 -4.26 -16.06
C THR A 139 -0.88 -3.66 -14.75
N ASP A 140 0.20 -4.19 -14.16
CA ASP A 140 0.77 -3.70 -12.90
C ASP A 140 1.35 -2.29 -13.08
N VAL A 141 2.01 -2.04 -14.21
CA VAL A 141 2.50 -0.70 -14.58
C VAL A 141 1.34 0.29 -14.70
N ALA A 142 0.27 -0.11 -15.39
CA ALA A 142 -0.91 0.74 -15.55
C ALA A 142 -1.59 1.05 -14.21
N ILE A 143 -1.76 0.07 -13.34
CA ILE A 143 -2.32 0.27 -11.98
C ILE A 143 -1.47 1.27 -11.20
N SER A 144 -0.14 1.14 -11.20
CA SER A 144 0.77 2.04 -10.49
C SER A 144 0.70 3.46 -11.00
N ILE A 145 0.66 3.64 -12.32
CA ILE A 145 0.53 4.97 -12.94
C ILE A 145 -0.81 5.59 -12.55
N ILE A 146 -1.91 4.84 -12.63
CA ILE A 146 -3.25 5.33 -12.29
C ILE A 146 -3.31 5.72 -10.81
N VAL A 147 -2.83 4.86 -9.90
CA VAL A 147 -2.82 5.14 -8.45
C VAL A 147 -1.96 6.37 -8.15
N SER A 148 -0.76 6.48 -8.73
CA SER A 148 0.11 7.63 -8.55
C SER A 148 -0.53 8.92 -9.09
N LEU A 149 -1.14 8.86 -10.27
CA LEU A 149 -1.79 9.99 -10.93
C LEU A 149 -3.02 10.49 -10.16
N LEU A 150 -3.70 9.61 -9.43
CA LEU A 150 -4.81 9.97 -8.53
C LEU A 150 -4.31 10.58 -7.21
N ILE A 151 -3.24 10.03 -6.63
CA ILE A 151 -2.73 10.47 -5.33
C ILE A 151 -1.99 11.81 -5.43
N ILE A 152 -1.19 12.02 -6.48
CA ILE A 152 -0.41 13.25 -6.66
C ILE A 152 -1.29 14.52 -6.59
N PRO A 153 -2.36 14.68 -7.39
CA PRO A 153 -3.22 15.85 -7.28
C PRO A 153 -4.01 15.89 -5.97
N LEU A 154 -4.40 14.73 -5.42
CA LEU A 154 -5.10 14.63 -4.13
C LEU A 154 -4.27 15.24 -2.98
N ILE A 155 -2.95 15.16 -3.06
CA ILE A 155 -2.03 15.74 -2.07
C ILE A 155 -1.67 17.19 -2.44
N LEU A 156 -1.36 17.47 -3.71
CA LEU A 156 -0.87 18.78 -4.12
C LEU A 156 -1.97 19.86 -4.09
N ILE A 157 -3.20 19.57 -4.46
CA ILE A 157 -4.28 20.56 -4.51
C ILE A 157 -4.53 21.13 -3.11
N PRO A 158 -4.79 20.33 -2.06
CA PRO A 158 -5.02 20.87 -0.71
C PRO A 158 -3.72 20.92 0.13
N TRP A 159 -2.56 21.15 -0.46
CA TRP A 159 -1.26 21.09 0.23
C TRP A 159 -1.21 21.96 1.51
N LYS A 160 -1.76 23.17 1.44
CA LYS A 160 -1.83 24.08 2.61
C LYS A 160 -2.68 23.48 3.74
N SER A 161 -3.79 22.88 3.39
CA SER A 161 -4.69 22.22 4.37
C SER A 161 -4.02 20.98 4.99
N TRP A 162 -3.20 20.25 4.20
CA TRP A 162 -2.39 19.14 4.71
C TRP A 162 -1.37 19.62 5.74
N LEU A 163 -0.59 20.66 5.41
CA LEU A 163 0.41 21.21 6.33
C LEU A 163 -0.26 21.69 7.63
N MET A 164 -1.34 22.48 7.50
CA MET A 164 -2.07 23.02 8.64
C MET A 164 -2.60 21.91 9.55
N SER A 165 -3.27 20.90 8.99
CA SER A 165 -3.81 19.76 9.74
C SER A 165 -2.71 18.86 10.36
N THR A 166 -1.48 18.94 9.86
CA THR A 166 -0.37 18.11 10.31
C THR A 166 0.38 18.76 11.46
N TYR A 167 0.59 20.08 11.42
CA TYR A 167 1.31 20.81 12.45
C TYR A 167 0.42 21.23 13.63
N ASP A 168 -0.81 21.67 13.38
CA ASP A 168 -1.76 22.06 14.41
C ASP A 168 -3.18 21.69 13.97
N GLU A 169 -3.65 20.52 14.48
CA GLU A 169 -4.96 19.98 14.14
C GLU A 169 -6.09 20.81 14.70
N ASP A 170 -5.94 21.36 15.91
CA ASP A 170 -6.98 22.18 16.55
C ASP A 170 -7.13 23.51 15.83
N PHE A 171 -6.01 24.14 15.46
CA PHE A 171 -6.02 25.36 14.65
C PHE A 171 -6.63 25.12 13.26
N ALA A 172 -6.32 23.99 12.63
CA ALA A 172 -6.89 23.61 11.33
C ALA A 172 -8.42 23.49 11.41
N ILE A 173 -8.94 22.84 12.47
CA ILE A 173 -10.39 22.67 12.68
C ILE A 173 -11.08 24.05 12.90
N ILE A 174 -10.51 24.92 13.75
CA ILE A 174 -11.03 26.26 13.99
C ILE A 174 -11.04 27.09 12.72
N SER A 175 -10.03 26.91 11.86
CA SER A 175 -9.91 27.58 10.56
C SER A 175 -10.82 26.99 9.46
N GLY A 176 -11.67 26.02 9.79
CA GLY A 176 -12.61 25.39 8.86
C GLY A 176 -12.02 24.30 7.97
N VAL A 177 -10.78 23.88 8.21
CA VAL A 177 -10.16 22.76 7.48
C VAL A 177 -10.71 21.43 7.99
N PRO A 178 -11.18 20.53 7.11
CA PRO A 178 -11.74 19.25 7.52
C PRO A 178 -10.63 18.24 7.89
N ALA A 179 -9.92 18.51 9.00
CA ALA A 179 -8.74 17.73 9.43
C ALA A 179 -9.03 16.22 9.55
N LYS A 180 -10.23 15.88 10.05
CA LYS A 180 -10.67 14.48 10.12
C LYS A 180 -10.76 13.81 8.75
N ALA A 181 -11.37 14.48 7.77
CA ALA A 181 -11.48 13.95 6.41
C ALA A 181 -10.09 13.77 5.78
N LEU A 182 -9.21 14.75 5.94
CA LEU A 182 -7.83 14.66 5.50
C LEU A 182 -7.11 13.46 6.13
N HIS A 183 -7.25 13.23 7.44
CA HIS A 183 -6.65 12.06 8.10
C HIS A 183 -7.06 10.73 7.46
N TYR A 184 -8.36 10.54 7.17
CA TYR A 184 -8.85 9.33 6.51
C TYR A 184 -8.39 9.24 5.05
N ILE A 185 -8.45 10.35 4.29
CA ILE A 185 -7.99 10.41 2.91
C ILE A 185 -6.50 10.05 2.82
N PHE A 186 -5.68 10.56 3.75
CA PHE A 186 -4.26 10.21 3.84
C PHE A 186 -4.06 8.71 4.02
N THR A 187 -4.78 8.09 4.96
CA THR A 187 -4.65 6.67 5.22
C THR A 187 -5.10 5.82 4.02
N ILE A 188 -6.17 6.22 3.34
CA ILE A 188 -6.63 5.56 2.11
C ILE A 188 -5.59 5.67 0.99
N ALA A 189 -5.07 6.88 0.77
CA ALA A 189 -4.05 7.13 -0.26
C ALA A 189 -2.77 6.31 0.01
N LEU A 190 -2.30 6.31 1.25
CA LEU A 190 -1.14 5.54 1.67
C LEU A 190 -1.37 4.04 1.49
N THR A 191 -2.55 3.54 1.89
CA THR A 191 -2.92 2.13 1.72
C THR A 191 -2.99 1.73 0.26
N ALA A 192 -3.63 2.53 -0.59
CA ALA A 192 -3.73 2.26 -2.02
C ALA A 192 -2.35 2.23 -2.68
N LEU A 193 -1.45 3.14 -2.29
CA LEU A 193 -0.07 3.16 -2.77
C LEU A 193 0.70 1.90 -2.36
N ILE A 194 0.62 1.52 -1.09
CA ILE A 194 1.32 0.34 -0.56
C ILE A 194 0.79 -0.94 -1.19
N VAL A 195 -0.54 -1.12 -1.28
CA VAL A 195 -1.13 -2.30 -1.91
C VAL A 195 -0.77 -2.38 -3.39
N SER A 196 -0.76 -1.24 -4.11
CA SER A 196 -0.30 -1.18 -5.49
C SER A 196 1.17 -1.58 -5.62
N ALA A 197 2.04 -1.11 -4.72
CA ALA A 197 3.46 -1.46 -4.71
C ALA A 197 3.68 -2.96 -4.44
N ILE A 198 2.94 -3.55 -3.49
CA ILE A 198 3.02 -4.97 -3.17
C ILE A 198 2.46 -5.84 -4.30
N ASN A 199 1.37 -5.41 -4.95
CA ASN A 199 0.79 -6.17 -6.07
C ASN A 199 1.77 -6.37 -7.23
N GLN A 200 2.68 -5.43 -7.46
CA GLN A 200 3.72 -5.57 -8.48
C GLN A 200 4.69 -6.72 -8.16
N VAL A 201 4.83 -7.00 -6.88
CA VAL A 201 5.56 -8.14 -6.35
C VAL A 201 4.76 -9.44 -6.53
N PHE A 202 3.43 -9.33 -6.67
CA PHE A 202 2.45 -10.41 -6.61
C PHE A 202 2.09 -11.05 -7.95
N SER A 203 2.36 -10.39 -9.06
CA SER A 203 1.99 -10.80 -10.43
C SER A 203 2.55 -12.19 -10.85
N LEU A 204 3.30 -12.82 -9.98
CA LEU A 204 4.00 -14.08 -10.21
C LEU A 204 3.10 -15.32 -10.37
N TYR A 205 1.89 -15.28 -9.80
CA TYR A 205 1.01 -16.45 -9.76
C TYR A 205 -0.02 -16.52 -10.89
N ALA A 206 -0.01 -15.56 -11.80
CA ALA A 206 -0.93 -15.51 -12.93
C ALA A 206 -0.38 -16.08 -14.23
N LEU A 207 0.76 -16.79 -14.20
CA LEU A 207 1.18 -17.56 -15.36
C LEU A 207 0.26 -18.77 -15.48
N PRO A 208 -0.52 -18.91 -16.58
CA PRO A 208 -1.20 -20.16 -16.85
C PRO A 208 -0.14 -21.26 -16.95
N GLU A 209 -0.37 -22.36 -16.27
CA GLU A 209 0.41 -23.57 -16.50
C GLU A 209 0.33 -23.88 -17.99
N ALA A 210 1.45 -23.73 -18.70
CA ALA A 210 1.60 -24.08 -20.09
C ALA A 210 1.85 -25.59 -20.22
#